data_74ac153d010156f075b037fbcd58db1a
#
_entry.id   74ac153d010156f075b037fbcd58db1a
#
_cell.length_a   1.000
_cell.length_b   1.000
_cell.length_c   1.000
_cell.angle_alpha   90.00
_cell.angle_beta   90.00
_cell.angle_gamma   90.00
#
_symmetry.space_group_name_H-M   'P 1'
#
loop_
_entity.id
_entity.type
_entity.pdbx_description
1 polymer ?
#
loop_
_entity_poly.entity_id
_entity_poly.type
_entity_poly.pdbx_seq_one_letter_code
_entity_poly.pdbx_strand_id
1 'polypeptide(L)'
;MKKGLITSILALTFSGLQAQPLPASPKLVVTLTIDQLRTDYMEAFSSLYGEKGFKRLLREGKVFRQAEFPFCGTDRASAIAAIYTGTTPSMNGIIAEQWLDAGTLRPIDCVEDPNFMGNYTDESTSPSLLLTSTIADELKIATRNKGLVYAIAPFRDAAILGAGHAGNGAFWLNNNTGKWCST
;
A
#
# COMPACT_ATOMS: atom_id res chain seq x y z
N MET A 1 -38.32 -39.80 24.25
CA MET A 1 -37.09 -39.35 24.96
C MET A 1 -35.90 -39.06 24.02
N LYS A 2 -35.66 -39.79 22.93
CA LYS A 2 -34.49 -39.56 22.04
C LYS A 2 -34.57 -38.24 21.21
N LYS A 3 -35.76 -37.78 20.84
CA LYS A 3 -35.95 -36.52 20.03
C LYS A 3 -35.67 -35.24 20.84
N GLY A 4 -35.96 -35.21 22.13
CA GLY A 4 -35.69 -34.05 22.99
C GLY A 4 -34.19 -33.88 23.29
N LEU A 5 -33.44 -34.96 23.37
CA LEU A 5 -31.99 -34.90 23.61
C LEU A 5 -31.25 -34.32 22.43
N ILE A 6 -31.60 -34.68 21.19
CA ILE A 6 -30.97 -34.16 19.97
C ILE A 6 -31.24 -32.63 19.81
N THR A 7 -32.47 -32.21 20.15
CA THR A 7 -32.81 -30.75 20.07
C THR A 7 -32.05 -29.94 21.11
N SER A 8 -31.82 -30.50 22.32
CA SER A 8 -31.01 -29.80 23.36
C SER A 8 -29.51 -29.74 23.01
N ILE A 9 -28.98 -30.73 22.36
CA ILE A 9 -27.55 -30.73 21.90
C ILE A 9 -27.40 -29.73 20.77
N LEU A 10 -28.34 -29.62 19.84
CA LEU A 10 -28.28 -28.65 18.74
C LEU A 10 -28.39 -27.20 19.24
N ALA A 11 -29.19 -26.95 20.28
CA ALA A 11 -29.31 -25.62 20.91
C ALA A 11 -28.03 -25.19 21.65
N LEU A 12 -27.33 -26.12 22.27
CA LEU A 12 -26.05 -25.86 22.97
C LEU A 12 -24.89 -25.53 22.02
N THR A 13 -24.88 -26.03 20.80
CA THR A 13 -23.84 -25.74 19.81
C THR A 13 -24.01 -24.34 19.19
N PHE A 14 -25.22 -23.76 19.20
CA PHE A 14 -25.45 -22.41 18.67
C PHE A 14 -25.09 -21.28 19.66
N SER A 15 -25.01 -21.54 20.95
CA SER A 15 -24.67 -20.53 21.96
C SER A 15 -23.20 -20.17 22.06
N GLY A 16 -22.31 -20.89 21.32
CA GLY A 16 -20.87 -20.67 21.33
C GLY A 16 -20.33 -19.77 20.20
N LEU A 17 -21.14 -19.40 19.21
CA LEU A 17 -20.73 -18.51 18.12
C LEU A 17 -20.94 -17.04 18.50
N GLN A 18 -20.20 -16.57 19.49
CA GLN A 18 -20.04 -15.13 19.67
C GLN A 18 -19.06 -14.63 18.62
N ALA A 19 -19.56 -13.93 17.60
CA ALA A 19 -18.73 -13.20 16.67
C ALA A 19 -17.86 -12.22 17.49
N GLN A 20 -16.54 -12.43 17.48
CA GLN A 20 -15.64 -11.47 18.11
C GLN A 20 -15.88 -10.11 17.44
N PRO A 21 -16.09 -9.04 18.21
CA PRO A 21 -16.23 -7.71 17.61
C PRO A 21 -14.95 -7.42 16.83
N LEU A 22 -15.10 -7.14 15.54
CA LEU A 22 -13.98 -6.69 14.73
C LEU A 22 -13.37 -5.46 15.39
N PRO A 23 -12.05 -5.41 15.53
CA PRO A 23 -11.40 -4.22 16.08
C PRO A 23 -11.85 -2.98 15.31
N ALA A 24 -12.12 -1.89 16.03
CA ALA A 24 -12.55 -0.65 15.41
C ALA A 24 -11.50 -0.19 14.40
N SER A 25 -11.93 0.13 13.18
CA SER A 25 -11.03 0.67 12.16
C SER A 25 -10.38 1.97 12.64
N PRO A 26 -9.10 2.21 12.36
CA PRO A 26 -8.43 3.44 12.75
C PRO A 26 -9.13 4.66 12.13
N LYS A 27 -9.20 5.77 12.86
CA LYS A 27 -9.79 7.02 12.37
C LYS A 27 -8.92 7.72 11.34
N LEU A 28 -7.61 7.55 11.43
CA LEU A 28 -6.62 8.11 10.52
C LEU A 28 -5.42 7.17 10.46
N VAL A 29 -4.98 6.88 9.25
CA VAL A 29 -3.71 6.20 8.96
C VAL A 29 -2.88 7.14 8.10
N VAL A 30 -1.65 7.40 8.49
CA VAL A 30 -0.68 8.18 7.71
C VAL A 30 0.51 7.29 7.46
N THR A 31 0.77 6.98 6.20
CA THR A 31 1.97 6.26 5.78
C THR A 31 2.94 7.25 5.16
N LEU A 32 4.16 7.28 5.66
CA LEU A 32 5.24 8.09 5.12
C LEU A 32 6.36 7.16 4.64
N THR A 33 6.52 7.08 3.34
CA THR A 33 7.62 6.32 2.70
C THR A 33 8.67 7.30 2.22
N ILE A 34 9.92 7.08 2.63
CA ILE A 34 11.05 7.91 2.22
C ILE A 34 12.00 7.04 1.43
N ASP A 35 12.06 7.29 0.12
CA ASP A 35 12.95 6.56 -0.78
C ASP A 35 14.42 6.91 -0.49
N GLN A 36 15.30 5.94 -0.68
CA GLN A 36 16.76 6.06 -0.50
C GLN A 36 17.22 6.51 0.91
N LEU A 37 16.34 6.45 1.91
CA LEU A 37 16.72 6.73 3.29
C LEU A 37 17.51 5.55 3.87
N ARG A 38 18.83 5.66 3.93
CA ARG A 38 19.70 4.65 4.50
C ARG A 38 19.54 4.59 6.02
N THR A 39 19.58 3.39 6.57
CA THR A 39 19.40 3.15 8.01
C THR A 39 20.47 3.85 8.84
N ASP A 40 21.71 3.89 8.36
CA ASP A 40 22.84 4.55 9.04
C ASP A 40 22.70 6.08 9.11
N TYR A 41 21.89 6.71 8.24
CA TYR A 41 21.62 8.14 8.33
C TYR A 41 20.88 8.54 9.61
N MET A 42 20.10 7.62 10.19
CA MET A 42 19.42 7.88 11.47
C MET A 42 20.42 8.13 12.60
N GLU A 43 21.55 7.43 12.60
CA GLU A 43 22.61 7.58 13.59
C GLU A 43 23.59 8.68 13.18
N ALA A 44 24.08 8.66 11.93
CA ALA A 44 25.11 9.60 11.45
C ALA A 44 24.67 11.07 11.55
N PHE A 45 23.38 11.36 11.32
CA PHE A 45 22.84 12.71 11.38
C PHE A 45 22.02 13.01 12.64
N SER A 46 22.08 12.14 13.65
CA SER A 46 21.28 12.26 14.86
C SER A 46 21.46 13.59 15.60
N SER A 47 22.67 14.16 15.56
CA SER A 47 22.96 15.48 16.16
C SER A 47 22.27 16.64 15.44
N LEU A 48 21.91 16.48 14.18
CA LEU A 48 21.22 17.49 13.37
C LEU A 48 19.71 17.43 13.49
N TYR A 49 19.17 16.33 14.00
CA TYR A 49 17.72 16.18 14.14
C TYR A 49 17.20 16.95 15.36
N GLY A 50 16.13 17.69 15.17
CA GLY A 50 15.37 18.27 16.28
C GLY A 50 14.67 17.21 17.12
N GLU A 51 14.15 17.59 18.28
CA GLU A 51 13.47 16.68 19.22
C GLU A 51 12.13 16.13 18.67
N LYS A 52 11.55 16.78 17.68
CA LYS A 52 10.37 16.34 16.93
C LYS A 52 10.82 15.52 15.69
N GLY A 53 9.91 14.82 15.03
CA GLY A 53 10.24 14.01 13.86
C GLY A 53 10.97 12.72 14.23
N PHE A 54 12.13 12.42 13.64
CA PHE A 54 12.82 11.14 13.80
C PHE A 54 13.14 10.80 15.26
N LYS A 55 13.64 11.73 16.05
CA LYS A 55 13.91 11.46 17.48
C LYS A 55 12.65 11.09 18.25
N ARG A 56 11.54 11.76 17.97
CA ARG A 56 10.26 11.43 18.55
C ARG A 56 9.77 10.05 18.12
N LEU A 57 9.83 9.73 16.83
CA LEU A 57 9.43 8.43 16.31
C LEU A 57 10.27 7.29 16.89
N LEU A 58 11.58 7.49 17.01
CA LEU A 58 12.48 6.50 17.63
C LEU A 58 12.19 6.29 19.13
N ARG A 59 11.78 7.33 19.85
CA ARG A 59 11.51 7.26 21.29
C ARG A 59 10.12 6.71 21.61
N GLU A 60 9.10 7.11 20.85
CA GLU A 60 7.69 6.84 21.14
C GLU A 60 7.09 5.75 20.26
N GLY A 61 7.72 5.44 19.14
CA GLY A 61 7.25 4.45 18.16
C GLY A 61 7.86 3.07 18.35
N LYS A 62 7.34 2.13 17.57
CA LYS A 62 7.94 0.79 17.44
C LYS A 62 8.91 0.78 16.27
N VAL A 63 10.17 0.46 16.52
CA VAL A 63 11.24 0.45 15.54
C VAL A 63 11.58 -0.99 15.14
N PHE A 64 11.53 -1.29 13.86
CA PHE A 64 11.99 -2.56 13.29
C PHE A 64 13.36 -2.34 12.67
N ARG A 65 14.39 -2.90 13.29
CA ARG A 65 15.79 -2.68 12.89
C ARG A 65 16.30 -3.63 11.81
N GLN A 66 15.58 -4.71 11.54
CA GLN A 66 15.94 -5.79 10.61
C GLN A 66 14.82 -6.00 9.59
N ALA A 67 14.40 -4.92 8.94
CA ALA A 67 13.46 -5.00 7.83
C ALA A 67 14.25 -5.09 6.53
N GLU A 68 14.01 -6.15 5.76
CA GLU A 68 14.69 -6.42 4.50
C GLU A 68 13.67 -6.81 3.42
N PHE A 69 13.98 -6.49 2.18
CA PHE A 69 13.23 -6.99 1.04
C PHE A 69 13.71 -8.41 0.73
N PRO A 70 12.82 -9.43 0.72
CA PRO A 70 13.19 -10.82 0.44
C PRO A 70 13.34 -11.11 -1.05
N PHE A 71 13.76 -10.13 -1.86
CA PHE A 71 13.96 -10.26 -3.29
C PHE A 71 15.08 -9.34 -3.77
N CYS A 72 15.66 -9.66 -4.93
CA CYS A 72 16.74 -8.91 -5.55
C CYS A 72 16.21 -7.90 -6.58
N GLY A 73 17.03 -6.88 -6.90
CA GLY A 73 16.71 -5.94 -7.96
C GLY A 73 15.61 -4.94 -7.58
N THR A 74 15.62 -4.49 -6.32
CA THR A 74 14.66 -3.47 -5.85
C THR A 74 14.88 -2.14 -6.55
N ASP A 75 13.84 -1.63 -7.15
CA ASP A 75 13.72 -0.24 -7.58
C ASP A 75 12.59 0.45 -6.80
N ARG A 76 12.28 1.70 -7.14
CA ARG A 76 11.21 2.46 -6.45
C ARG A 76 9.86 1.76 -6.55
N ALA A 77 9.45 1.34 -7.74
CA ALA A 77 8.12 0.78 -7.96
C ALA A 77 7.95 -0.56 -7.26
N SER A 78 8.90 -1.49 -7.43
CA SER A 78 8.86 -2.80 -6.79
C SER A 78 8.94 -2.72 -5.25
N ALA A 79 9.74 -1.78 -4.73
CA ALA A 79 9.83 -1.55 -3.29
C ALA A 79 8.51 -0.98 -2.71
N ILE A 80 7.92 0.03 -3.36
CA ILE A 80 6.65 0.61 -2.95
C ILE A 80 5.54 -0.42 -3.02
N ALA A 81 5.42 -1.15 -4.12
CA ALA A 81 4.44 -2.23 -4.24
C ALA A 81 4.59 -3.25 -3.10
N ALA A 82 5.83 -3.68 -2.80
CA ALA A 82 6.08 -4.63 -1.72
C ALA A 82 5.70 -4.07 -0.33
N ILE A 83 6.01 -2.80 -0.04
CA ILE A 83 5.65 -2.14 1.23
C ILE A 83 4.13 -2.07 1.39
N TYR A 84 3.42 -1.63 0.36
CA TYR A 84 1.97 -1.40 0.46
C TYR A 84 1.12 -2.66 0.35
N THR A 85 1.64 -3.74 -0.28
CA THR A 85 0.95 -5.03 -0.39
C THR A 85 1.40 -6.06 0.65
N GLY A 86 2.59 -5.87 1.23
CA GLY A 86 3.21 -6.87 2.12
C GLY A 86 3.66 -8.14 1.38
N THR A 87 3.80 -8.10 0.05
CA THR A 87 4.15 -9.25 -0.79
C THR A 87 5.34 -8.96 -1.71
N THR A 88 5.92 -10.01 -2.28
CA THR A 88 7.03 -9.89 -3.23
C THR A 88 6.53 -9.61 -4.66
N PRO A 89 7.40 -9.10 -5.56
CA PRO A 89 7.06 -8.88 -6.98
C PRO A 89 6.47 -10.09 -7.69
N SER A 90 6.88 -11.30 -7.34
CA SER A 90 6.30 -12.54 -7.88
C SER A 90 4.83 -12.75 -7.52
N MET A 91 4.36 -12.11 -6.46
CA MET A 91 2.97 -12.18 -6.00
C MET A 91 2.18 -10.93 -6.41
N ASN A 92 2.77 -9.75 -6.27
CA ASN A 92 2.08 -8.51 -6.55
C ASN A 92 2.19 -8.05 -8.02
N GLY A 93 3.05 -8.66 -8.83
CA GLY A 93 3.17 -8.39 -10.27
C GLY A 93 4.07 -7.20 -10.63
N ILE A 94 4.47 -6.35 -9.69
CA ILE A 94 5.29 -5.17 -9.96
C ILE A 94 6.76 -5.51 -9.77
N ILE A 95 7.43 -5.83 -10.86
CA ILE A 95 8.83 -6.28 -10.83
C ILE A 95 9.83 -5.13 -10.94
N ALA A 96 9.43 -4.02 -11.55
CA ALA A 96 10.23 -2.82 -11.75
C ALA A 96 9.34 -1.62 -12.12
N GLU A 97 9.91 -0.43 -12.28
CA GLU A 97 9.21 0.74 -12.86
C GLU A 97 8.81 0.46 -14.32
N GLN A 98 9.71 -0.19 -15.07
CA GLN A 98 9.46 -0.63 -16.44
C GLN A 98 10.11 -2.00 -16.68
N TRP A 99 9.48 -2.82 -17.49
CA TRP A 99 10.04 -4.09 -17.95
C TRP A 99 9.61 -4.42 -19.38
N LEU A 100 10.26 -5.38 -20.00
CA LEU A 100 9.86 -5.89 -21.32
C LEU A 100 8.80 -6.97 -21.15
N ASP A 101 7.69 -6.80 -21.84
CA ASP A 101 6.69 -7.86 -21.99
C ASP A 101 7.27 -9.02 -22.79
N ALA A 102 7.22 -10.22 -22.24
CA ALA A 102 7.85 -11.40 -22.83
C ALA A 102 7.20 -11.84 -24.17
N GLY A 103 5.92 -11.52 -24.36
CA GLY A 103 5.19 -11.88 -25.58
C GLY A 103 5.37 -10.89 -26.71
N THR A 104 5.40 -9.61 -26.41
CA THR A 104 5.44 -8.52 -27.40
C THR A 104 6.81 -7.89 -27.56
N LEU A 105 7.74 -8.13 -26.62
CA LEU A 105 9.05 -7.50 -26.50
C LEU A 105 8.98 -5.96 -26.45
N ARG A 106 7.85 -5.43 -25.99
CA ARG A 106 7.66 -3.98 -25.79
C ARG A 106 7.85 -3.62 -24.31
N PRO A 107 8.37 -2.42 -24.02
CA PRO A 107 8.41 -1.93 -22.66
C PRO A 107 6.99 -1.72 -22.13
N ILE A 108 6.76 -2.15 -20.90
CA ILE A 108 5.55 -1.91 -20.12
C ILE A 108 5.96 -1.04 -18.92
N ASP A 109 5.22 0.03 -18.66
CA ASP A 109 5.32 0.79 -17.44
C ASP A 109 4.40 0.18 -16.36
N CYS A 110 4.88 0.13 -15.13
CA CYS A 110 4.20 -0.58 -14.03
C CYS A 110 2.80 -0.04 -13.68
N VAL A 111 2.48 1.16 -14.11
CA VAL A 111 1.18 1.81 -13.87
C VAL A 111 0.51 2.30 -15.14
N GLU A 112 1.00 1.90 -16.32
CA GLU A 112 0.36 2.25 -17.58
C GLU A 112 -0.99 1.53 -17.74
N ASP A 113 -2.02 2.32 -18.04
CA ASP A 113 -3.35 1.78 -18.32
C ASP A 113 -4.09 2.71 -19.30
N PRO A 114 -4.20 2.32 -20.58
CA PRO A 114 -4.82 3.16 -21.61
C PRO A 114 -6.32 3.41 -21.38
N ASN A 115 -6.96 2.70 -20.45
CA ASN A 115 -8.38 2.87 -20.17
C ASN A 115 -8.67 3.99 -19.13
N PHE A 116 -7.64 4.50 -18.47
CA PHE A 116 -7.79 5.51 -17.43
C PHE A 116 -7.01 6.77 -17.77
N MET A 117 -7.72 7.84 -18.04
CA MET A 117 -7.12 9.16 -18.32
C MET A 117 -6.78 9.87 -17.04
N GLY A 118 -5.58 10.44 -16.98
CA GLY A 118 -5.18 11.31 -15.89
C GLY A 118 -5.71 12.76 -16.05
N ASN A 119 -5.66 13.52 -14.96
CA ASN A 119 -5.97 14.93 -14.95
C ASN A 119 -4.67 15.76 -15.02
N TYR A 120 -4.62 16.74 -15.91
CA TYR A 120 -3.45 17.61 -16.15
C TYR A 120 -2.19 16.86 -16.60
N THR A 121 -2.38 15.72 -17.24
CA THR A 121 -1.33 14.88 -17.84
C THR A 121 -1.87 14.17 -19.07
N ASP A 122 -0.98 13.85 -20.00
CA ASP A 122 -1.28 13.01 -21.17
C ASP A 122 -1.10 11.52 -20.84
N GLU A 123 -0.66 11.20 -19.63
CA GLU A 123 -0.42 9.84 -19.18
C GLU A 123 -1.74 9.19 -18.74
N SER A 124 -1.98 7.98 -19.23
CA SER A 124 -3.09 7.13 -18.83
C SER A 124 -2.59 6.09 -17.86
N THR A 125 -3.11 6.08 -16.64
CA THR A 125 -2.51 5.32 -15.55
C THR A 125 -3.52 4.77 -14.56
N SER A 126 -3.25 3.53 -14.09
CA SER A 126 -3.96 2.90 -12.98
C SER A 126 -3.08 1.84 -12.30
N PRO A 127 -3.48 1.29 -11.15
CA PRO A 127 -2.80 0.16 -10.54
C PRO A 127 -3.20 -1.20 -11.14
N SER A 128 -3.65 -1.28 -12.39
CA SER A 128 -4.19 -2.50 -13.01
C SER A 128 -3.22 -3.67 -13.05
N LEU A 129 -1.91 -3.41 -13.13
CA LEU A 129 -0.87 -4.44 -13.12
C LEU A 129 -0.51 -4.93 -11.71
N LEU A 130 -1.00 -4.27 -10.67
CA LEU A 130 -0.84 -4.72 -9.28
C LEU A 130 -1.84 -5.86 -9.01
N LEU A 131 -1.34 -7.06 -8.76
CA LEU A 131 -2.16 -8.28 -8.67
C LEU A 131 -2.72 -8.56 -7.28
N THR A 132 -2.30 -7.78 -6.28
CA THR A 132 -2.72 -7.96 -4.88
C THR A 132 -3.28 -6.66 -4.30
N SER A 133 -4.16 -6.77 -3.31
CA SER A 133 -4.67 -5.61 -2.58
C SER A 133 -3.54 -4.91 -1.80
N THR A 134 -3.69 -3.61 -1.65
CA THR A 134 -2.83 -2.80 -0.79
C THR A 134 -3.43 -2.62 0.60
N ILE A 135 -2.64 -2.16 1.56
CA ILE A 135 -3.17 -1.76 2.88
C ILE A 135 -4.26 -0.68 2.76
N ALA A 136 -4.20 0.15 1.72
CA ALA A 136 -5.22 1.14 1.41
C ALA A 136 -6.54 0.50 0.97
N ASP A 137 -6.47 -0.53 0.12
CA ASP A 137 -7.61 -1.31 -0.31
C ASP A 137 -8.26 -2.05 0.88
N GLU A 138 -7.45 -2.65 1.75
CA GLU A 138 -7.91 -3.30 2.98
C GLU A 138 -8.61 -2.32 3.93
N LEU A 139 -8.11 -1.08 4.04
CA LEU A 139 -8.77 -0.03 4.81
C LEU A 139 -10.15 0.31 4.21
N LYS A 140 -10.27 0.36 2.90
CA LYS A 140 -11.56 0.57 2.22
C LYS A 140 -12.55 -0.56 2.54
N ILE A 141 -12.09 -1.81 2.50
CA ILE A 141 -12.90 -2.97 2.87
C ILE A 141 -13.31 -2.89 4.34
N ALA A 142 -12.36 -2.68 5.26
CA ALA A 142 -12.62 -2.61 6.69
C ALA A 142 -13.59 -1.47 7.08
N THR A 143 -13.57 -0.37 6.35
CA THR A 143 -14.47 0.77 6.56
C THR A 143 -15.76 0.68 5.75
N ARG A 144 -16.01 -0.41 5.03
CA ARG A 144 -17.14 -0.57 4.10
C ARG A 144 -17.21 0.59 3.10
N ASN A 145 -16.07 0.93 2.52
CA ASN A 145 -15.85 2.02 1.57
C ASN A 145 -16.17 3.44 2.09
N LYS A 146 -16.27 3.63 3.41
CA LYS A 146 -16.49 4.95 4.02
C LYS A 146 -15.19 5.72 4.25
N GLY A 147 -14.05 5.01 4.37
CA GLY A 147 -12.73 5.62 4.49
C GLY A 147 -12.33 6.31 3.20
N LEU A 148 -11.67 7.46 3.31
CA LEU A 148 -11.06 8.15 2.17
C LEU A 148 -9.57 7.80 2.13
N VAL A 149 -9.07 7.51 0.92
CA VAL A 149 -7.68 7.15 0.66
C VAL A 149 -7.13 8.08 -0.40
N TYR A 150 -6.07 8.79 -0.05
CA TYR A 150 -5.32 9.64 -0.97
C TYR A 150 -3.84 9.32 -0.87
N ALA A 151 -3.16 9.25 -2.00
CA ALA A 151 -1.72 9.12 -2.07
C ALA A 151 -1.11 10.34 -2.77
N ILE A 152 0.00 10.83 -2.23
CA ILE A 152 0.71 11.99 -2.76
C ILE A 152 2.19 11.61 -2.82
N ALA A 153 2.80 11.71 -3.99
CA ALA A 153 4.22 11.43 -4.17
C ALA A 153 4.84 12.33 -5.24
N PRO A 154 6.16 12.50 -5.25
CA PRO A 154 6.84 13.16 -6.36
C PRO A 154 6.69 12.42 -7.69
N PHE A 155 6.63 11.10 -7.64
CA PHE A 155 6.60 10.22 -8.81
C PHE A 155 5.24 9.54 -8.98
N ARG A 156 4.85 9.36 -10.23
CA ARG A 156 3.57 8.79 -10.66
C ARG A 156 3.32 7.39 -10.10
N ASP A 157 4.26 6.48 -10.34
CA ASP A 157 4.20 5.10 -9.88
C ASP A 157 4.03 5.00 -8.36
N ALA A 158 4.77 5.80 -7.61
CA ALA A 158 4.68 5.83 -6.15
C ALA A 158 3.31 6.30 -5.65
N ALA A 159 2.72 7.30 -6.29
CA ALA A 159 1.40 7.80 -5.93
C ALA A 159 0.31 6.75 -6.25
N ILE A 160 0.35 6.16 -7.43
CA ILE A 160 -0.67 5.20 -7.89
C ILE A 160 -0.62 3.91 -7.10
N LEU A 161 0.57 3.31 -6.94
CA LEU A 161 0.74 2.09 -6.16
C LEU A 161 0.42 2.30 -4.68
N GLY A 162 0.70 3.50 -4.15
CA GLY A 162 0.35 3.87 -2.77
C GLY A 162 -1.15 4.08 -2.56
N ALA A 163 -1.88 4.56 -3.55
CA ALA A 163 -3.34 4.71 -3.50
C ALA A 163 -4.07 3.36 -3.57
N GLY A 164 -3.49 2.37 -4.28
CA GLY A 164 -4.11 1.08 -4.53
C GLY A 164 -5.30 1.15 -5.48
N HIS A 165 -6.04 0.03 -5.59
CA HIS A 165 -7.14 -0.12 -6.54
C HIS A 165 -8.38 0.68 -6.18
N ALA A 166 -8.64 0.86 -4.88
CA ALA A 166 -9.82 1.52 -4.36
C ALA A 166 -9.55 2.94 -3.83
N GLY A 167 -8.38 3.52 -4.17
CA GLY A 167 -8.02 4.88 -3.79
C GLY A 167 -9.03 5.93 -4.28
N ASN A 168 -9.16 7.04 -3.56
CA ASN A 168 -9.99 8.17 -3.95
C ASN A 168 -9.24 9.15 -4.85
N GLY A 169 -7.91 9.04 -4.91
CA GLY A 169 -7.07 9.82 -5.80
C GLY A 169 -5.59 9.60 -5.52
N ALA A 170 -4.81 9.64 -6.58
CA ALA A 170 -3.36 9.65 -6.55
C ALA A 170 -2.86 10.97 -7.15
N PHE A 171 -1.89 11.61 -6.51
CA PHE A 171 -1.35 12.91 -6.92
C PHE A 171 0.16 12.83 -7.06
N TRP A 172 0.68 13.34 -8.18
CA TRP A 172 2.12 13.38 -8.42
C TRP A 172 2.53 14.66 -9.15
N LEU A 173 3.84 14.88 -9.28
CA LEU A 173 4.39 16.01 -10.04
C LEU A 173 4.75 15.55 -11.45
N ASN A 174 4.30 16.30 -12.44
CA ASN A 174 4.77 16.14 -13.80
C ASN A 174 6.19 16.71 -13.91
N ASN A 175 7.15 15.85 -14.21
CA ASN A 175 8.56 16.19 -14.25
C ASN A 175 8.91 17.24 -15.33
N ASN A 176 8.09 17.34 -16.39
CA ASN A 176 8.34 18.25 -17.50
C ASN A 176 7.78 19.67 -17.21
N THR A 177 6.64 19.72 -16.53
CA THR A 177 5.91 20.98 -16.32
C THR A 177 5.97 21.50 -14.89
N GLY A 178 6.37 20.66 -13.92
CA GLY A 178 6.35 20.97 -12.48
C GLY A 178 4.94 21.12 -11.91
N LYS A 179 3.91 20.75 -12.65
CA LYS A 179 2.50 20.84 -12.21
C LYS A 179 2.05 19.56 -11.54
N TRP A 180 1.08 19.68 -10.65
CA TRP A 180 0.40 18.55 -10.06
C TRP A 180 -0.50 17.85 -11.08
N CYS A 181 -0.39 16.54 -11.10
CA CYS A 181 -1.23 15.62 -11.86
C CYS A 181 -1.98 14.69 -10.92
N SER A 182 -3.04 14.08 -11.41
CA SER A 182 -3.81 13.10 -10.64
C SER A 182 -4.50 12.09 -11.57
N THR A 183 -4.90 10.99 -10.99
CA THR A 183 -5.82 10.01 -11.55
C THR A 183 -6.83 9.57 -10.51
#